data_8c859bef7bc334e6ef3ecb059873900e
#
_entry.id   8c859bef7bc334e6ef3ecb059873900e
#
_cell.length_a   1.000
_cell.length_b   1.000
_cell.length_c   1.000
_cell.angle_alpha   90.00
_cell.angle_beta   90.00
_cell.angle_gamma   90.00
#
_symmetry.space_group_name_H-M   'P 1'
#
loop_
_entity.id
_entity.type
_entity.pdbx_description
1 polymer ?
#
loop_
_entity_poly.entity_id
_entity_poly.type
_entity_poly.pdbx_seq_one_letter_code
_entity_poly.pdbx_strand_id
1 'polypeptide(L)'
;DYSIFLWHSYQEQIDKTEKTTAQAPFLADTAKTLAAQAAALEKHRATVEQLAELEFRTFDKVQGIGGRAACQDDWETFSIMRRSQYLPWEEELLEQWLAAFTAAVQAGRNPIMEKYARMMESTDPQLYAGFADQLPELSPEFVQLREAVIAIQIPWMEEFTAKYPHLGSRARAIHTAEDSTAQTSYETYLRGELSVYPFEVLYGYGRWVVSLYQAGKNLACMTMAETVRAYGYASLEAAEQACAETPLSGIPLQL
;
A
#
# COMPACT_ATOMS: atom_id res chain seq x y z
N ASP A 1 16.86 -1.63 -13.36
CA ASP A 1 18.20 -1.96 -13.89
C ASP A 1 19.34 -1.60 -12.93
N TYR A 2 19.21 -0.53 -12.14
CA TYR A 2 20.23 -0.17 -11.15
C TYR A 2 20.34 -1.20 -10.00
N SER A 3 19.23 -1.79 -9.60
CA SER A 3 19.21 -2.86 -8.58
C SER A 3 19.81 -4.18 -9.07
N ILE A 4 19.66 -4.52 -10.37
CA ILE A 4 20.28 -5.68 -10.99
C ILE A 4 21.80 -5.46 -11.12
N PHE A 5 22.21 -4.23 -11.47
CA PHE A 5 23.64 -3.88 -11.53
C PHE A 5 24.29 -3.94 -10.14
N LEU A 6 23.64 -3.44 -9.11
CA LEU A 6 24.11 -3.55 -7.73
C LEU A 6 24.16 -5.02 -7.28
N TRP A 7 23.18 -5.85 -7.66
CA TRP A 7 23.19 -7.28 -7.38
C TRP A 7 24.34 -8.01 -8.03
N HIS A 8 24.61 -7.80 -9.33
CA HIS A 8 25.74 -8.43 -10.01
C HIS A 8 27.08 -7.96 -9.46
N SER A 9 27.25 -6.66 -9.21
CA SER A 9 28.44 -6.11 -8.56
C SER A 9 28.64 -6.69 -7.16
N TYR A 10 27.55 -6.95 -6.45
CA TYR A 10 27.56 -7.52 -5.11
C TYR A 10 27.87 -9.03 -5.13
N GLN A 11 27.31 -9.80 -6.07
CA GLN A 11 27.68 -11.21 -6.28
C GLN A 11 29.14 -11.37 -6.66
N GLU A 12 29.69 -10.53 -7.54
CA GLU A 12 31.11 -10.53 -7.84
C GLU A 12 31.99 -10.22 -6.62
N GLN A 13 31.53 -9.34 -5.72
CA GLN A 13 32.21 -9.04 -4.47
C GLN A 13 32.14 -10.20 -3.47
N ILE A 14 30.98 -10.88 -3.37
CA ILE A 14 30.86 -12.12 -2.58
C ILE A 14 31.78 -13.19 -3.10
N ASP A 15 31.80 -13.48 -4.39
CA ASP A 15 32.69 -14.50 -5.00
C ASP A 15 34.17 -14.18 -4.80
N LYS A 16 34.56 -12.90 -4.89
CA LYS A 16 35.91 -12.45 -4.57
C LYS A 16 36.21 -12.58 -3.08
N THR A 17 35.26 -12.30 -2.22
CA THR A 17 35.40 -12.39 -0.77
C THR A 17 35.49 -13.84 -0.33
N GLU A 18 34.71 -14.77 -0.89
CA GLU A 18 34.80 -16.20 -0.60
C GLU A 18 36.19 -16.78 -0.97
N LYS A 19 36.78 -16.35 -2.09
CA LYS A 19 38.15 -16.74 -2.48
C LYS A 19 39.23 -16.20 -1.57
N THR A 20 38.97 -15.08 -0.88
CA THR A 20 39.92 -14.45 0.06
C THR A 20 39.68 -14.92 1.51
N THR A 21 38.51 -15.50 1.80
CA THR A 21 37.96 -15.79 3.15
C THR A 21 38.60 -17.01 3.81
N ALA A 22 39.43 -17.80 3.09
CA ALA A 22 40.27 -18.81 3.75
C ALA A 22 41.21 -18.20 4.82
N GLN A 23 41.30 -16.88 4.92
CA GLN A 23 42.14 -16.14 5.87
C GLN A 23 41.43 -15.18 6.83
N ALA A 24 40.06 -14.98 6.74
CA ALA A 24 39.38 -14.03 7.62
C ALA A 24 37.92 -14.46 7.94
N PRO A 25 37.66 -15.17 9.07
CA PRO A 25 36.32 -15.62 9.50
C PRO A 25 35.28 -14.47 9.56
N PHE A 26 35.74 -13.26 9.90
CA PHE A 26 34.86 -12.06 9.95
C PHE A 26 34.24 -11.70 8.60
N LEU A 27 34.99 -11.83 7.49
CA LEU A 27 34.50 -11.51 6.15
C LEU A 27 33.47 -12.53 5.67
N ALA A 28 33.63 -13.80 6.05
CA ALA A 28 32.66 -14.85 5.74
C ALA A 28 31.31 -14.62 6.45
N ASP A 29 31.36 -14.23 7.71
CA ASP A 29 30.16 -13.96 8.50
C ASP A 29 29.40 -12.71 7.97
N THR A 30 30.15 -11.67 7.63
CA THR A 30 29.60 -10.46 6.98
C THR A 30 28.95 -10.78 5.64
N ALA A 31 29.62 -11.54 4.77
CA ALA A 31 29.08 -11.97 3.48
C ALA A 31 27.81 -12.80 3.63
N LYS A 32 27.76 -13.72 4.60
CA LYS A 32 26.57 -14.52 4.92
C LYS A 32 25.42 -13.66 5.40
N THR A 33 25.67 -12.68 6.26
CA THR A 33 24.67 -11.75 6.75
C THR A 33 24.07 -10.92 5.61
N LEU A 34 24.91 -10.38 4.74
CA LEU A 34 24.48 -9.59 3.59
C LEU A 34 23.68 -10.44 2.57
N ALA A 35 24.10 -11.69 2.33
CA ALA A 35 23.35 -12.62 1.48
C ALA A 35 21.96 -12.92 2.06
N ALA A 36 21.85 -13.11 3.39
CA ALA A 36 20.58 -13.33 4.05
C ALA A 36 19.66 -12.09 3.95
N GLN A 37 20.21 -10.89 4.10
CA GLN A 37 19.45 -9.64 3.93
C GLN A 37 18.96 -9.46 2.49
N ALA A 38 19.80 -9.76 1.49
CA ALA A 38 19.41 -9.70 0.09
C ALA A 38 18.29 -10.71 -0.23
N ALA A 39 18.39 -11.94 0.28
CA ALA A 39 17.34 -12.95 0.11
C ALA A 39 16.02 -12.53 0.79
N ALA A 40 16.09 -11.91 1.96
CA ALA A 40 14.91 -11.37 2.64
C ALA A 40 14.24 -10.24 1.84
N LEU A 41 15.02 -9.35 1.25
CA LEU A 41 14.50 -8.27 0.40
C LEU A 41 13.84 -8.81 -0.88
N GLU A 42 14.45 -9.80 -1.53
CA GLU A 42 13.85 -10.48 -2.69
C GLU A 42 12.53 -11.16 -2.32
N LYS A 43 12.49 -11.86 -1.20
CA LYS A 43 11.26 -12.50 -0.69
C LYS A 43 10.17 -11.45 -0.47
N HIS A 44 10.49 -10.34 0.20
CA HIS A 44 9.56 -9.25 0.45
C HIS A 44 8.95 -8.71 -0.85
N ARG A 45 9.78 -8.40 -1.84
CA ARG A 45 9.34 -7.94 -3.15
C ARG A 45 8.44 -8.96 -3.86
N ALA A 46 8.78 -10.23 -3.79
CA ALA A 46 7.98 -11.30 -4.38
C ALA A 46 6.60 -11.40 -3.71
N THR A 47 6.51 -11.24 -2.39
CA THR A 47 5.26 -11.22 -1.63
C THR A 47 4.39 -10.02 -2.03
N VAL A 48 4.99 -8.82 -2.15
CA VAL A 48 4.32 -7.60 -2.64
C VAL A 48 3.74 -7.82 -4.04
N GLU A 49 4.52 -8.41 -4.95
CA GLU A 49 4.08 -8.68 -6.31
C GLU A 49 2.92 -9.66 -6.36
N GLN A 50 3.01 -10.78 -5.62
CA GLN A 50 1.94 -11.77 -5.54
C GLN A 50 0.63 -11.16 -5.04
N LEU A 51 0.72 -10.29 -4.03
CA LEU A 51 -0.46 -9.63 -3.47
C LEU A 51 -1.06 -8.64 -4.47
N ALA A 52 -0.25 -7.80 -5.12
CA ALA A 52 -0.72 -6.85 -6.13
C ALA A 52 -1.41 -7.55 -7.31
N GLU A 53 -0.83 -8.65 -7.81
CA GLU A 53 -1.44 -9.46 -8.88
C GLU A 53 -2.74 -10.14 -8.44
N LEU A 54 -2.79 -10.68 -7.22
CA LEU A 54 -3.99 -11.33 -6.70
C LEU A 54 -5.12 -10.33 -6.53
N GLU A 55 -4.82 -9.15 -6.01
CA GLU A 55 -5.80 -8.06 -5.87
C GLU A 55 -6.29 -7.57 -7.22
N PHE A 56 -5.41 -7.40 -8.22
CA PHE A 56 -5.84 -6.99 -9.55
C PHE A 56 -6.78 -8.01 -10.19
N ARG A 57 -6.45 -9.30 -10.13
CA ARG A 57 -7.32 -10.38 -10.61
C ARG A 57 -8.66 -10.43 -9.87
N THR A 58 -8.68 -10.00 -8.62
CA THR A 58 -9.90 -9.92 -7.81
C THR A 58 -10.70 -8.66 -8.14
N PHE A 59 -10.01 -7.54 -8.40
CA PHE A 59 -10.59 -6.29 -8.86
C PHE A 59 -11.23 -6.41 -10.24
N ASP A 60 -10.61 -7.15 -11.15
CA ASP A 60 -11.15 -7.45 -12.49
C ASP A 60 -12.56 -8.07 -12.45
N LYS A 61 -12.90 -8.76 -11.36
CA LYS A 61 -14.21 -9.40 -11.14
C LYS A 61 -15.24 -8.48 -10.50
N VAL A 62 -14.87 -7.29 -10.07
CA VAL A 62 -15.80 -6.33 -9.46
C VAL A 62 -16.76 -5.82 -10.54
N GLN A 63 -18.06 -5.94 -10.26
CA GLN A 63 -19.12 -5.40 -11.10
C GLN A 63 -19.73 -4.19 -10.40
N GLY A 64 -19.37 -3.00 -10.85
CA GLY A 64 -19.96 -1.75 -10.38
C GLY A 64 -21.35 -1.52 -10.97
N ILE A 65 -22.18 -0.75 -10.29
CA ILE A 65 -23.53 -0.37 -10.75
C ILE A 65 -23.47 0.39 -12.09
N GLY A 66 -22.40 1.17 -12.32
CA GLY A 66 -22.11 1.86 -13.57
C GLY A 66 -21.42 1.01 -14.66
N GLY A 67 -21.25 -0.29 -14.41
CA GLY A 67 -20.49 -1.18 -15.27
C GLY A 67 -19.00 -1.26 -14.91
N ARG A 68 -18.17 -1.69 -15.86
CA ARG A 68 -16.73 -1.83 -15.68
C ARG A 68 -16.04 -0.45 -15.60
N ALA A 69 -15.24 -0.23 -14.59
CA ALA A 69 -14.47 1.00 -14.44
C ALA A 69 -13.17 0.94 -15.27
N ALA A 70 -12.77 2.07 -15.88
CA ALA A 70 -11.57 2.14 -16.73
C ALA A 70 -10.28 1.69 -15.99
N CYS A 71 -10.19 1.93 -14.68
CA CYS A 71 -9.05 1.50 -13.86
C CYS A 71 -8.93 -0.03 -13.71
N GLN A 72 -9.97 -0.82 -14.04
CA GLN A 72 -9.90 -2.28 -14.08
C GLN A 72 -9.11 -2.81 -15.30
N ASP A 73 -8.83 -1.96 -16.27
CA ASP A 73 -8.01 -2.27 -17.44
C ASP A 73 -6.60 -1.66 -17.37
N ASP A 74 -6.30 -0.92 -16.29
CA ASP A 74 -5.03 -0.22 -16.09
C ASP A 74 -4.16 -0.92 -15.03
N TRP A 75 -3.54 -2.03 -15.44
CA TRP A 75 -2.60 -2.77 -14.59
C TRP A 75 -1.40 -1.91 -14.15
N GLU A 76 -0.89 -1.06 -15.03
CA GLU A 76 0.30 -0.27 -14.75
C GLU A 76 0.08 0.65 -13.55
N THR A 77 -0.95 1.49 -13.61
CA THR A 77 -1.32 2.37 -12.49
C THR A 77 -1.69 1.57 -11.23
N PHE A 78 -2.54 0.54 -11.37
CA PHE A 78 -2.96 -0.29 -10.24
C PHE A 78 -1.76 -0.91 -9.54
N SER A 79 -0.83 -1.51 -10.29
CA SER A 79 0.33 -2.20 -9.72
C SER A 79 1.29 -1.24 -9.01
N ILE A 80 1.52 -0.03 -9.56
CA ILE A 80 2.31 1.01 -8.90
C ILE A 80 1.69 1.37 -7.56
N MET A 81 0.38 1.63 -7.53
CA MET A 81 -0.32 2.04 -6.31
C MET A 81 -0.27 0.94 -5.23
N ARG A 82 -0.55 -0.32 -5.59
CA ARG A 82 -0.56 -1.42 -4.62
C ARG A 82 0.85 -1.77 -4.12
N ARG A 83 1.84 -1.82 -5.01
CA ARG A 83 3.24 -2.02 -4.62
C ARG A 83 3.72 -0.92 -3.68
N SER A 84 3.45 0.34 -4.00
CA SER A 84 3.84 1.48 -3.17
C SER A 84 3.22 1.44 -1.77
N GLN A 85 1.99 0.93 -1.66
CA GLN A 85 1.32 0.74 -0.37
C GLN A 85 1.97 -0.36 0.47
N TYR A 86 2.39 -1.48 -0.16
CA TYR A 86 2.88 -2.67 0.55
C TYR A 86 4.38 -2.68 0.79
N LEU A 87 5.18 -2.03 -0.05
CA LEU A 87 6.64 -1.99 0.10
C LEU A 87 7.12 -1.48 1.48
N PRO A 88 6.44 -0.51 2.15
CA PRO A 88 6.81 -0.10 3.51
C PRO A 88 6.45 -1.09 4.61
N TRP A 89 5.59 -2.10 4.35
CA TRP A 89 5.08 -3.00 5.39
C TRP A 89 6.16 -3.95 5.89
N GLU A 90 6.00 -4.41 7.14
CA GLU A 90 6.82 -5.49 7.68
C GLU A 90 6.44 -6.82 7.00
N GLU A 91 7.45 -7.68 6.76
CA GLU A 91 7.28 -8.94 6.04
C GLU A 91 6.22 -9.84 6.65
N GLU A 92 6.23 -10.01 7.97
CA GLU A 92 5.25 -10.87 8.67
C GLU A 92 3.82 -10.37 8.48
N LEU A 93 3.60 -9.05 8.54
CA LEU A 93 2.28 -8.46 8.32
C LEU A 93 1.81 -8.64 6.87
N LEU A 94 2.73 -8.46 5.93
CA LEU A 94 2.47 -8.64 4.50
C LEU A 94 2.10 -10.10 4.18
N GLU A 95 2.83 -11.07 4.74
CA GLU A 95 2.52 -12.51 4.59
C GLU A 95 1.16 -12.87 5.20
N GLN A 96 0.85 -12.34 6.38
CA GLN A 96 -0.45 -12.55 7.03
C GLN A 96 -1.59 -12.02 6.15
N TRP A 97 -1.41 -10.82 5.57
CA TRP A 97 -2.43 -10.26 4.67
C TRP A 97 -2.56 -11.07 3.38
N LEU A 98 -1.47 -11.45 2.73
CA LEU A 98 -1.52 -12.30 1.54
C LEU A 98 -2.24 -13.62 1.80
N ALA A 99 -1.96 -14.27 2.93
CA ALA A 99 -2.62 -15.52 3.33
C ALA A 99 -4.12 -15.31 3.56
N ALA A 100 -4.50 -14.25 4.28
CA ALA A 100 -5.89 -13.91 4.58
C ALA A 100 -6.68 -13.55 3.32
N PHE A 101 -6.10 -12.73 2.43
CA PHE A 101 -6.73 -12.36 1.16
C PHE A 101 -6.93 -13.58 0.27
N THR A 102 -5.91 -14.44 0.18
CA THR A 102 -5.98 -15.70 -0.57
C THR A 102 -7.10 -16.60 -0.06
N ALA A 103 -7.19 -16.77 1.26
CA ALA A 103 -8.25 -17.58 1.88
C ALA A 103 -9.65 -17.01 1.62
N ALA A 104 -9.82 -15.67 1.67
CA ALA A 104 -11.08 -15.04 1.36
C ALA A 104 -11.52 -15.30 -0.09
N VAL A 105 -10.59 -15.15 -1.05
CA VAL A 105 -10.87 -15.42 -2.48
C VAL A 105 -11.18 -16.90 -2.71
N GLN A 106 -10.47 -17.83 -2.07
CA GLN A 106 -10.75 -19.26 -2.16
C GLN A 106 -12.12 -19.64 -1.56
N ALA A 107 -12.57 -18.91 -0.54
CA ALA A 107 -13.91 -19.05 0.05
C ALA A 107 -15.01 -18.39 -0.81
N GLY A 108 -14.70 -17.85 -1.99
CA GLY A 108 -15.65 -17.20 -2.88
C GLY A 108 -15.98 -15.74 -2.52
N ARG A 109 -15.28 -15.16 -1.55
CA ARG A 109 -15.42 -13.74 -1.22
C ARG A 109 -14.61 -12.86 -2.18
N ASN A 110 -15.01 -11.60 -2.30
CA ASN A 110 -14.25 -10.60 -3.04
C ASN A 110 -13.98 -9.38 -2.12
N PRO A 111 -12.83 -9.36 -1.41
CA PRO A 111 -12.51 -8.28 -0.49
C PRO A 111 -12.44 -6.90 -1.16
N ILE A 112 -12.09 -6.83 -2.45
CA ILE A 112 -12.07 -5.56 -3.20
C ILE A 112 -13.50 -5.04 -3.42
N MET A 113 -14.43 -5.91 -3.77
CA MET A 113 -15.86 -5.53 -3.88
C MET A 113 -16.42 -5.10 -2.52
N GLU A 114 -16.13 -5.85 -1.45
CA GLU A 114 -16.55 -5.52 -0.09
C GLU A 114 -16.00 -4.15 0.34
N LYS A 115 -14.73 -3.86 0.04
CA LYS A 115 -14.11 -2.56 0.28
C LYS A 115 -14.89 -1.42 -0.38
N TYR A 116 -15.14 -1.52 -1.69
CA TYR A 116 -15.88 -0.50 -2.42
C TYR A 116 -17.33 -0.37 -1.93
N ALA A 117 -17.99 -1.48 -1.62
CA ALA A 117 -19.33 -1.47 -1.05
C ALA A 117 -19.37 -0.70 0.27
N ARG A 118 -18.39 -0.87 1.16
CA ARG A 118 -18.31 -0.13 2.43
C ARG A 118 -18.02 1.35 2.26
N MET A 119 -17.28 1.75 1.22
CA MET A 119 -17.08 3.16 0.92
C MET A 119 -18.39 3.89 0.58
N MET A 120 -19.37 3.16 0.06
CA MET A 120 -20.69 3.71 -0.30
C MET A 120 -21.50 4.15 0.93
N GLU A 121 -21.14 3.71 2.15
CA GLU A 121 -21.74 4.24 3.38
C GLU A 121 -21.66 5.77 3.44
N SER A 122 -20.58 6.35 2.96
CA SER A 122 -20.36 7.79 2.90
C SER A 122 -20.68 8.40 1.53
N THR A 123 -20.27 7.74 0.44
CA THR A 123 -20.36 8.31 -0.91
C THR A 123 -21.77 8.18 -1.54
N ASP A 124 -22.55 7.17 -1.17
CA ASP A 124 -23.94 6.95 -1.60
C ASP A 124 -24.74 6.20 -0.52
N PRO A 125 -25.13 6.88 0.59
CA PRO A 125 -25.80 6.25 1.73
C PRO A 125 -27.15 5.60 1.37
N GLN A 126 -27.85 6.14 0.37
CA GLN A 126 -29.15 5.59 -0.04
C GLN A 126 -28.98 4.22 -0.70
N LEU A 127 -28.00 4.10 -1.58
CA LEU A 127 -27.69 2.84 -2.23
C LEU A 127 -27.09 1.84 -1.24
N TYR A 128 -26.18 2.29 -0.37
CA TYR A 128 -25.57 1.46 0.67
C TYR A 128 -26.61 0.79 1.57
N ALA A 129 -27.65 1.52 2.00
CA ALA A 129 -28.72 0.99 2.83
C ALA A 129 -29.47 -0.20 2.21
N GLY A 130 -29.44 -0.33 0.87
CA GLY A 130 -30.08 -1.43 0.15
C GLY A 130 -29.34 -2.77 0.19
N PHE A 131 -28.07 -2.78 0.62
CA PHE A 131 -27.25 -4.01 0.67
C PHE A 131 -26.32 -4.12 1.89
N ALA A 132 -26.36 -3.15 2.79
CA ALA A 132 -25.48 -3.11 3.96
C ALA A 132 -25.54 -4.38 4.82
N ASP A 133 -26.71 -5.01 4.91
CA ASP A 133 -26.96 -6.25 5.63
C ASP A 133 -26.34 -7.49 4.95
N GLN A 134 -25.90 -7.38 3.69
CA GLN A 134 -25.21 -8.45 2.97
C GLN A 134 -23.69 -8.43 3.20
N LEU A 135 -23.15 -7.35 3.78
CA LEU A 135 -21.75 -7.24 4.11
C LEU A 135 -21.45 -7.97 5.43
N PRO A 136 -20.25 -8.57 5.58
CA PRO A 136 -19.83 -9.15 6.85
C PRO A 136 -19.98 -8.15 8.01
N GLU A 137 -20.61 -8.58 9.11
CA GLU A 137 -20.74 -7.75 10.30
C GLU A 137 -19.35 -7.48 10.92
N LEU A 138 -19.14 -6.24 11.35
CA LEU A 138 -17.92 -5.82 12.06
C LEU A 138 -18.27 -5.67 13.55
N SER A 139 -17.49 -6.34 14.42
CA SER A 139 -17.70 -6.20 15.86
C SER A 139 -17.40 -4.78 16.34
N PRO A 140 -17.98 -4.34 17.46
CA PRO A 140 -17.66 -3.02 18.04
C PRO A 140 -16.18 -2.83 18.31
N GLU A 141 -15.47 -3.88 18.75
CA GLU A 141 -14.03 -3.86 19.02
C GLU A 141 -13.25 -3.67 17.72
N PHE A 142 -13.68 -4.33 16.63
CA PHE A 142 -13.08 -4.15 15.31
C PHE A 142 -13.21 -2.70 14.85
N VAL A 143 -14.41 -2.15 14.94
CA VAL A 143 -14.69 -0.75 14.54
C VAL A 143 -13.84 0.22 15.36
N GLN A 144 -13.78 0.03 16.68
CA GLN A 144 -12.98 0.88 17.57
C GLN A 144 -11.49 0.85 17.18
N LEU A 145 -10.94 -0.34 16.92
CA LEU A 145 -9.53 -0.49 16.50
C LEU A 145 -9.29 0.18 15.15
N ARG A 146 -10.17 -0.05 14.18
CA ARG A 146 -10.10 0.56 12.85
C ARG A 146 -10.06 2.10 12.93
N GLU A 147 -11.01 2.70 13.65
CA GLU A 147 -11.07 4.16 13.80
C GLU A 147 -9.85 4.72 14.54
N ALA A 148 -9.31 4.00 15.54
CA ALA A 148 -8.08 4.40 16.20
C ALA A 148 -6.87 4.42 15.24
N VAL A 149 -6.78 3.46 14.34
CA VAL A 149 -5.73 3.40 13.29
C VAL A 149 -5.89 4.55 12.30
N ILE A 150 -7.13 4.83 11.86
CA ILE A 150 -7.43 5.95 10.95
C ILE A 150 -7.05 7.29 11.60
N ALA A 151 -7.39 7.47 12.89
CA ALA A 151 -7.08 8.70 13.63
C ALA A 151 -5.57 9.02 13.69
N ILE A 152 -4.70 8.02 13.56
CA ILE A 152 -3.23 8.23 13.44
C ILE A 152 -2.85 8.63 12.00
N GLN A 153 -3.49 8.06 11.00
CA GLN A 153 -3.07 8.22 9.59
C GLN A 153 -3.61 9.50 8.93
N ILE A 154 -4.76 10.01 9.37
CA ILE A 154 -5.30 11.28 8.84
C ILE A 154 -4.34 12.45 9.04
N PRO A 155 -3.82 12.73 10.27
CA PRO A 155 -2.80 13.76 10.45
C PRO A 155 -1.54 13.56 9.61
N TRP A 156 -1.15 12.33 9.32
CA TRP A 156 -0.01 12.05 8.44
C TRP A 156 -0.28 12.48 6.99
N MET A 157 -1.51 12.29 6.51
CA MET A 157 -1.88 12.74 5.16
C MET A 157 -2.01 14.26 5.10
N GLU A 158 -2.52 14.91 6.15
CA GLU A 158 -2.56 16.37 6.26
C GLU A 158 -1.14 16.96 6.26
N GLU A 159 -0.22 16.38 7.04
CA GLU A 159 1.19 16.77 7.07
C GLU A 159 1.85 16.60 5.70
N PHE A 160 1.59 15.47 5.02
CA PHE A 160 2.09 15.23 3.67
C PHE A 160 1.61 16.30 2.68
N THR A 161 0.30 16.59 2.64
CA THR A 161 -0.25 17.58 1.71
C THR A 161 0.19 19.01 2.02
N ALA A 162 0.38 19.33 3.30
CA ALA A 162 0.93 20.62 3.70
C ALA A 162 2.40 20.79 3.27
N LYS A 163 3.18 19.71 3.35
CA LYS A 163 4.61 19.72 2.98
C LYS A 163 4.83 19.68 1.47
N TYR A 164 3.96 18.96 0.74
CA TYR A 164 4.04 18.74 -0.70
C TYR A 164 2.71 19.15 -1.38
N PRO A 165 2.40 20.45 -1.47
CA PRO A 165 1.08 20.92 -1.91
C PRO A 165 0.76 20.61 -3.38
N HIS A 166 1.74 20.54 -4.27
CA HIS A 166 1.51 20.20 -5.67
C HIS A 166 1.23 18.69 -5.85
N LEU A 167 1.90 17.84 -5.10
CA LEU A 167 1.57 16.41 -5.02
C LEU A 167 0.22 16.20 -4.33
N GLY A 168 -0.01 16.89 -3.21
CA GLY A 168 -1.27 16.84 -2.46
C GLY A 168 -2.48 17.25 -3.28
N SER A 169 -2.36 18.26 -4.15
CA SER A 169 -3.45 18.69 -5.04
C SER A 169 -3.85 17.65 -6.09
N ARG A 170 -3.04 16.64 -6.30
CA ARG A 170 -3.33 15.53 -7.21
C ARG A 170 -3.86 14.28 -6.47
N ALA A 171 -3.81 14.28 -5.15
CA ALA A 171 -4.36 13.24 -4.31
C ALA A 171 -5.88 13.41 -4.12
N ARG A 172 -6.49 12.42 -3.45
CA ARG A 172 -7.91 12.53 -3.03
C ARG A 172 -8.06 13.63 -1.98
N ALA A 173 -9.29 14.16 -1.85
CA ALA A 173 -9.67 14.89 -0.64
C ALA A 173 -9.38 14.03 0.60
N ILE A 174 -9.08 14.66 1.73
CA ILE A 174 -8.63 13.92 2.90
C ILE A 174 -9.81 13.40 3.71
N HIS A 175 -10.81 14.23 3.98
CA HIS A 175 -11.83 13.97 4.97
C HIS A 175 -13.13 13.42 4.38
N THR A 176 -13.78 12.52 5.09
CA THR A 176 -15.11 11.97 4.77
C THR A 176 -16.17 13.05 4.50
N ALA A 177 -16.06 14.23 5.14
CA ALA A 177 -16.95 15.35 4.91
C ALA A 177 -16.93 15.90 3.48
N GLU A 178 -15.91 15.55 2.69
CA GLU A 178 -15.74 15.97 1.29
C GLU A 178 -16.19 14.89 0.30
N ASP A 179 -16.74 13.77 0.80
CA ASP A 179 -17.23 12.67 -0.04
C ASP A 179 -18.45 13.06 -0.87
N SER A 180 -18.55 12.46 -2.03
CA SER A 180 -19.73 12.54 -2.91
C SER A 180 -19.81 11.28 -3.77
N THR A 181 -20.87 11.12 -4.53
CA THR A 181 -21.00 10.01 -5.51
C THR A 181 -19.90 10.02 -6.58
N ALA A 182 -19.24 11.16 -6.79
CA ALA A 182 -18.15 11.31 -7.77
C ALA A 182 -16.75 11.29 -7.13
N GLN A 183 -16.65 11.40 -5.82
CA GLN A 183 -15.37 11.57 -5.13
C GLN A 183 -15.35 10.82 -3.79
N THR A 184 -14.36 9.98 -3.59
CA THR A 184 -14.10 9.27 -2.33
C THR A 184 -12.85 9.85 -1.68
N SER A 185 -12.95 10.31 -0.44
CA SER A 185 -11.83 10.82 0.34
C SER A 185 -10.83 9.73 0.71
N TYR A 186 -9.61 10.15 1.11
CA TYR A 186 -8.61 9.27 1.66
C TYR A 186 -9.11 8.55 2.93
N GLU A 187 -9.77 9.26 3.83
CA GLU A 187 -10.33 8.71 5.06
C GLU A 187 -11.36 7.59 4.78
N THR A 188 -12.28 7.81 3.85
CA THR A 188 -13.28 6.82 3.48
C THR A 188 -12.66 5.64 2.73
N TYR A 189 -11.68 5.90 1.86
CA TYR A 189 -10.93 4.83 1.19
C TYR A 189 -10.18 3.97 2.21
N LEU A 190 -9.45 4.58 3.15
CA LEU A 190 -8.73 3.87 4.20
C LEU A 190 -9.68 3.08 5.11
N ARG A 191 -10.83 3.66 5.48
CA ARG A 191 -11.87 2.98 6.27
C ARG A 191 -12.39 1.73 5.55
N GLY A 192 -12.67 1.83 4.25
CA GLY A 192 -13.06 0.69 3.41
C GLY A 192 -11.97 -0.38 3.32
N GLU A 193 -10.73 0.02 3.11
CA GLU A 193 -9.56 -0.87 3.05
C GLU A 193 -9.41 -1.67 4.35
N LEU A 194 -9.32 -0.99 5.48
CA LEU A 194 -9.13 -1.63 6.78
C LEU A 194 -10.31 -2.53 7.20
N SER A 195 -11.51 -2.25 6.69
CA SER A 195 -12.73 -3.00 7.01
C SER A 195 -12.77 -4.41 6.41
N VAL A 196 -11.91 -4.73 5.46
CA VAL A 196 -11.83 -6.07 4.84
C VAL A 196 -10.72 -6.94 5.41
N TYR A 197 -9.89 -6.38 6.30
CA TYR A 197 -8.87 -7.16 7.00
C TYR A 197 -9.52 -8.08 8.05
N PRO A 198 -9.04 -9.31 8.24
CA PRO A 198 -9.33 -10.05 9.46
C PRO A 198 -8.83 -9.29 10.71
N PHE A 199 -9.46 -9.58 11.85
CA PHE A 199 -9.10 -8.88 13.10
C PHE A 199 -7.60 -8.95 13.43
N GLU A 200 -6.99 -10.13 13.24
CA GLU A 200 -5.57 -10.36 13.51
C GLU A 200 -4.67 -9.50 12.62
N VAL A 201 -5.03 -9.37 11.33
CA VAL A 201 -4.29 -8.52 10.38
C VAL A 201 -4.47 -7.04 10.73
N LEU A 202 -5.70 -6.60 11.04
CA LEU A 202 -5.97 -5.22 11.48
C LEU A 202 -5.23 -4.90 12.76
N TYR A 203 -5.19 -5.83 13.73
CA TYR A 203 -4.46 -5.66 14.98
C TYR A 203 -2.93 -5.54 14.75
N GLY A 204 -2.37 -6.44 13.93
CA GLY A 204 -0.96 -6.39 13.52
C GLY A 204 -0.62 -5.07 12.82
N TYR A 205 -1.46 -4.66 11.86
CA TYR A 205 -1.33 -3.38 11.16
C TYR A 205 -1.38 -2.18 12.11
N GLY A 206 -2.33 -2.16 13.04
CA GLY A 206 -2.47 -1.10 14.04
C GLY A 206 -1.23 -1.00 14.94
N ARG A 207 -0.69 -2.14 15.41
CA ARG A 207 0.56 -2.15 16.18
C ARG A 207 1.74 -1.58 15.39
N TRP A 208 1.85 -1.96 14.12
CA TRP A 208 2.88 -1.45 13.24
C TRP A 208 2.73 0.07 13.01
N VAL A 209 1.52 0.57 12.74
CA VAL A 209 1.23 2.00 12.62
C VAL A 209 1.63 2.76 13.89
N VAL A 210 1.32 2.23 15.08
CA VAL A 210 1.76 2.82 16.36
C VAL A 210 3.29 2.84 16.47
N SER A 211 3.97 1.78 16.03
CA SER A 211 5.44 1.75 16.03
C SER A 211 6.06 2.81 15.12
N LEU A 212 5.47 3.04 13.95
CA LEU A 212 5.87 4.11 13.04
C LEU A 212 5.66 5.49 13.68
N TYR A 213 4.49 5.70 14.31
CA TYR A 213 4.20 6.95 15.03
C TYR A 213 5.22 7.23 16.12
N GLN A 214 5.54 6.23 16.96
CA GLN A 214 6.54 6.33 18.02
C GLN A 214 7.95 6.59 17.47
N ALA A 215 8.25 6.09 16.29
CA ALA A 215 9.53 6.31 15.60
C ALA A 215 9.58 7.66 14.83
N GLY A 216 8.53 8.48 14.89
CA GLY A 216 8.43 9.74 14.14
C GLY A 216 8.39 9.55 12.61
N LYS A 217 7.92 8.39 12.16
CA LYS A 217 7.76 8.06 10.73
C LYS A 217 6.32 8.33 10.28
N ASN A 218 6.18 8.87 9.09
CA ASN A 218 4.90 9.17 8.45
C ASN A 218 4.66 8.18 7.31
N LEU A 219 3.65 7.29 7.45
CA LEU A 219 3.37 6.26 6.46
C LEU A 219 2.89 6.85 5.12
N ALA A 220 2.16 7.96 5.12
CA ALA A 220 1.76 8.62 3.88
C ALA A 220 3.00 9.07 3.09
N CYS A 221 3.99 9.68 3.74
CA CYS A 221 5.26 10.02 3.11
C CYS A 221 6.03 8.79 2.60
N MET A 222 6.02 7.68 3.37
CA MET A 222 6.71 6.44 2.96
C MET A 222 6.07 5.85 1.70
N THR A 223 4.75 5.72 1.69
CA THR A 223 3.98 5.21 0.53
C THR A 223 4.18 6.11 -0.69
N MET A 224 4.07 7.42 -0.51
CA MET A 224 4.26 8.38 -1.61
C MET A 224 5.69 8.39 -2.17
N ALA A 225 6.69 8.18 -1.31
CA ALA A 225 8.07 8.05 -1.77
C ALA A 225 8.26 6.84 -2.70
N GLU A 226 7.61 5.70 -2.40
CA GLU A 226 7.63 4.55 -3.31
C GLU A 226 6.85 4.83 -4.61
N THR A 227 5.70 5.51 -4.51
CA THR A 227 4.90 5.90 -5.67
C THR A 227 5.69 6.78 -6.63
N VAL A 228 6.30 7.87 -6.15
CA VAL A 228 7.04 8.78 -7.02
C VAL A 228 8.29 8.13 -7.62
N ARG A 229 8.95 7.20 -6.89
CA ARG A 229 10.06 6.40 -7.43
C ARG A 229 9.59 5.50 -8.57
N ALA A 230 8.44 4.86 -8.43
CA ALA A 230 7.87 4.03 -9.48
C ALA A 230 7.56 4.84 -10.76
N TYR A 231 7.21 6.12 -10.61
CA TYR A 231 7.06 7.07 -11.73
C TYR A 231 8.38 7.70 -12.20
N GLY A 232 9.54 7.27 -11.68
CA GLY A 232 10.86 7.69 -12.14
C GLY A 232 11.43 8.92 -11.46
N TYR A 233 10.81 9.44 -10.41
CA TYR A 233 11.37 10.56 -9.64
C TYR A 233 12.33 10.07 -8.55
N ALA A 234 13.40 10.81 -8.34
CA ALA A 234 14.43 10.45 -7.35
C ALA A 234 13.95 10.63 -5.90
N SER A 235 13.05 11.57 -5.63
CA SER A 235 12.52 11.87 -4.30
C SER A 235 11.17 12.58 -4.36
N LEU A 236 10.51 12.74 -3.20
CA LEU A 236 9.29 13.54 -3.07
C LEU A 236 9.52 15.00 -3.46
N GLU A 237 10.67 15.59 -3.11
CA GLU A 237 11.03 16.96 -3.45
C GLU A 237 11.18 17.12 -4.97
N ALA A 238 11.82 16.17 -5.65
CA ALA A 238 11.97 16.19 -7.11
C ALA A 238 10.61 16.08 -7.82
N ALA A 239 9.72 15.22 -7.32
CA ALA A 239 8.37 15.05 -7.84
C ALA A 239 7.51 16.29 -7.57
N GLU A 240 7.59 16.89 -6.39
CA GLU A 240 6.90 18.13 -6.02
C GLU A 240 7.28 19.29 -6.96
N GLN A 241 8.60 19.46 -7.20
CA GLN A 241 9.10 20.48 -8.13
C GLN A 241 8.59 20.24 -9.56
N ALA A 242 8.66 19.01 -10.05
CA ALA A 242 8.15 18.65 -11.38
C ALA A 242 6.64 18.91 -11.51
N CYS A 243 5.87 18.63 -10.45
CA CYS A 243 4.44 18.91 -10.41
C CYS A 243 4.13 20.41 -10.39
N ALA A 244 4.98 21.23 -9.78
CA ALA A 244 4.85 22.70 -9.80
C ALA A 244 5.05 23.29 -11.20
N GLU A 245 5.93 22.70 -11.99
CA GLU A 245 6.30 23.18 -13.34
C GLU A 245 5.34 22.68 -14.44
N THR A 246 4.55 21.63 -14.18
CA THR A 246 3.70 20.98 -15.18
C THR A 246 2.22 21.13 -14.81
N PRO A 247 1.36 21.75 -15.63
CA PRO A 247 -0.09 21.74 -15.39
C PRO A 247 -0.63 20.30 -15.37
N LEU A 248 -1.57 20.08 -14.49
CA LEU A 248 -2.37 18.90 -14.09
C LEU A 248 -2.52 17.65 -15.02
N SER A 249 -1.69 17.44 -16.02
CA SER A 249 -1.77 16.30 -16.92
C SER A 249 -0.64 15.31 -16.66
N GLY A 250 -0.93 14.20 -16.02
CA GLY A 250 -0.14 13.02 -16.23
C GLY A 250 0.34 12.15 -15.05
N ILE A 251 0.09 12.48 -13.79
CA ILE A 251 0.33 11.52 -12.70
C ILE A 251 -0.99 11.32 -11.96
N PRO A 252 -1.68 10.20 -12.13
CA PRO A 252 -2.84 9.85 -11.31
C PRO A 252 -2.33 9.39 -9.93
N LEU A 253 -2.12 10.31 -9.02
CA LEU A 253 -1.89 9.99 -7.61
C LEU A 253 -3.23 9.68 -6.96
N GLN A 254 -3.83 8.54 -7.29
CA GLN A 254 -4.99 8.00 -6.60
C GLN A 254 -4.49 7.18 -5.41
N LEU A 255 -4.20 7.84 -4.30
CA LEU A 255 -4.09 7.17 -3.00
C LEU A 255 -5.44 6.77 -2.49
#